data_3e160c90541b37f52861bcb5d5666c2d
#
_entry.id   3e160c90541b37f52861bcb5d5666c2d
#
_cell.length_a   1.000
_cell.length_b   1.000
_cell.length_c   1.000
_cell.angle_alpha   90.00
_cell.angle_beta   90.00
_cell.angle_gamma   90.00
#
_symmetry.space_group_name_H-M   'P 1'
#
loop_
_entity.id
_entity.type
_entity.pdbx_description
1 polymer ?
#
loop_
_entity_poly.entity_id
_entity_poly.type
_entity_poly.pdbx_seq_one_letter_code
_entity_poly.pdbx_strand_id
1 'polypeptide(L)'
;MMRYLHTMVRVKDLDASMAFYRLLGLVETRRHDSEAGRFSLVFMAPPGQPDCPVELTWNWDGDDALPSDSRHFGHLAYEVADIYAKCAELQAAGVTINRPPRDGRMAFVRSPDNISIELLQKGDALPPAEPWASMESIGHW
;
A
#
# COMPACT_ATOMS: atom_id res chain seq x y z
N MET A 1 17.19 -16.45 -18.44
CA MET A 1 17.01 -15.09 -17.86
C MET A 1 15.88 -15.12 -16.87
N MET A 2 16.10 -14.57 -15.70
CA MET A 2 15.09 -14.48 -14.64
C MET A 2 14.37 -13.15 -14.73
N ARG A 3 13.04 -13.15 -14.48
CA ARG A 3 12.23 -11.94 -14.47
C ARG A 3 11.39 -11.89 -13.18
N TYR A 4 11.34 -10.73 -12.54
CA TYR A 4 10.45 -10.52 -11.40
C TYR A 4 8.99 -10.55 -11.88
N LEU A 5 8.11 -11.19 -11.13
CA LEU A 5 6.68 -11.30 -11.48
C LEU A 5 5.79 -10.48 -10.55
N HIS A 6 5.85 -10.73 -9.27
CA HIS A 6 5.00 -10.04 -8.29
C HIS A 6 5.48 -10.25 -6.85
N THR A 7 4.93 -9.46 -5.94
CA THR A 7 4.97 -9.69 -4.50
C THR A 7 3.56 -10.06 -4.06
N MET A 8 3.43 -11.12 -3.27
CA MET A 8 2.14 -11.53 -2.70
C MET A 8 2.06 -11.10 -1.23
N VAL A 9 0.89 -10.56 -0.87
CA VAL A 9 0.53 -10.29 0.52
C VAL A 9 -0.83 -10.92 0.82
N ARG A 10 -0.97 -11.49 2.00
CA ARG A 10 -2.26 -11.99 2.46
C ARG A 10 -3.09 -10.86 3.02
N VAL A 11 -4.39 -10.92 2.76
CA VAL A 11 -5.35 -9.92 3.22
C VAL A 11 -6.48 -10.60 3.98
N LYS A 12 -6.93 -9.97 5.04
CA LYS A 12 -8.03 -10.48 5.87
C LYS A 12 -9.39 -10.10 5.29
N ASP A 13 -9.49 -8.91 4.73
CA ASP A 13 -10.70 -8.37 4.08
C ASP A 13 -10.33 -7.88 2.69
N LEU A 14 -10.71 -8.66 1.68
CA LEU A 14 -10.33 -8.37 0.30
C LEU A 14 -10.88 -7.03 -0.18
N ASP A 15 -12.14 -6.72 0.13
CA ASP A 15 -12.78 -5.48 -0.31
C ASP A 15 -12.11 -4.26 0.33
N ALA A 16 -11.81 -4.32 1.62
CA ALA A 16 -11.11 -3.24 2.32
C ALA A 16 -9.70 -3.01 1.75
N SER A 17 -8.97 -4.09 1.48
CA SER A 17 -7.63 -3.99 0.90
C SER A 17 -7.66 -3.47 -0.53
N MET A 18 -8.59 -3.94 -1.35
CA MET A 18 -8.75 -3.42 -2.72
C MET A 18 -9.09 -1.93 -2.72
N ALA A 19 -9.97 -1.51 -1.83
CA ALA A 19 -10.31 -0.08 -1.68
C ALA A 19 -9.09 0.74 -1.29
N PHE A 20 -8.27 0.24 -0.36
CA PHE A 20 -7.03 0.90 0.04
C PHE A 20 -6.05 1.04 -1.13
N TYR A 21 -5.78 -0.05 -1.86
CA TYR A 21 -4.84 0.01 -3.00
C TYR A 21 -5.37 0.86 -4.15
N ARG A 22 -6.68 0.89 -4.38
CA ARG A 22 -7.31 1.83 -5.32
C ARG A 22 -7.11 3.28 -4.90
N LEU A 23 -7.19 3.56 -3.61
CA LEU A 23 -6.95 4.90 -3.06
C LEU A 23 -5.51 5.36 -3.30
N LEU A 24 -4.53 4.45 -3.28
CA LEU A 24 -3.16 4.74 -3.67
C LEU A 24 -3.04 5.04 -5.18
N GLY A 25 -3.98 4.58 -5.99
CA GLY A 25 -3.96 4.75 -7.43
C GLY A 25 -3.77 3.46 -8.23
N LEU A 26 -3.71 2.30 -7.57
CA LEU A 26 -3.60 1.02 -8.24
C LEU A 26 -4.94 0.61 -8.85
N VAL A 27 -4.88 -0.18 -9.91
CA VAL A 27 -6.06 -0.77 -10.55
C VAL A 27 -5.93 -2.29 -10.59
N GLU A 28 -7.07 -2.98 -10.54
CA GLU A 28 -7.11 -4.43 -10.70
C GLU A 28 -6.71 -4.80 -12.13
N THR A 29 -5.73 -5.68 -12.27
CA THR A 29 -5.25 -6.15 -13.58
C THR A 29 -5.69 -7.58 -13.87
N ARG A 30 -5.88 -8.41 -12.83
CA ARG A 30 -6.27 -9.80 -12.97
C ARG A 30 -6.88 -10.31 -11.67
N ARG A 31 -7.81 -11.26 -11.80
CA ARG A 31 -8.43 -11.94 -10.65
C ARG A 31 -8.51 -13.45 -10.94
N HIS A 32 -8.38 -14.26 -9.88
CA HIS A 32 -8.61 -15.68 -9.93
C HIS A 32 -9.26 -16.14 -8.63
N ASP A 33 -10.42 -16.79 -8.76
CA ASP A 33 -11.12 -17.42 -7.64
C ASP A 33 -10.99 -18.93 -7.74
N SER A 34 -10.55 -19.59 -6.68
CA SER A 34 -10.40 -21.04 -6.62
C SER A 34 -11.40 -21.63 -5.63
N GLU A 35 -12.41 -22.31 -6.15
CA GLU A 35 -13.36 -23.07 -5.32
C GLU A 35 -12.67 -24.22 -4.60
N ALA A 36 -11.83 -24.96 -5.30
CA ALA A 36 -11.13 -26.10 -4.74
C ALA A 36 -10.15 -25.69 -3.62
N GLY A 37 -9.41 -24.59 -3.82
CA GLY A 37 -8.48 -24.07 -2.82
C GLY A 37 -9.11 -23.14 -1.81
N ARG A 38 -10.33 -22.68 -2.06
CA ARG A 38 -11.07 -21.72 -1.24
C ARG A 38 -10.27 -20.45 -0.97
N PHE A 39 -9.84 -19.84 -2.07
CA PHE A 39 -9.13 -18.56 -2.02
C PHE A 39 -9.43 -17.71 -3.25
N SER A 40 -9.23 -16.41 -3.11
CA SER A 40 -9.25 -15.44 -4.21
C SER A 40 -7.91 -14.74 -4.31
N LEU A 41 -7.45 -14.56 -5.55
CA LEU A 41 -6.25 -13.77 -5.87
C LEU A 41 -6.68 -12.54 -6.67
N VAL A 42 -6.20 -11.36 -6.27
CA VAL A 42 -6.41 -10.12 -7.01
C VAL A 42 -5.07 -9.45 -7.22
N PHE A 43 -4.73 -9.22 -8.48
CA PHE A 43 -3.50 -8.53 -8.85
C PHE A 43 -3.81 -7.05 -9.09
N MET A 44 -3.08 -6.17 -8.42
CA MET A 44 -3.26 -4.73 -8.53
C MET A 44 -1.93 -4.06 -8.86
N ALA A 45 -1.96 -3.14 -9.79
CA ALA A 45 -0.75 -2.44 -10.25
C ALA A 45 -1.05 -0.98 -10.58
N PRO A 46 -0.02 -0.10 -10.59
CA PRO A 46 -0.18 1.23 -11.15
C PRO A 46 -0.61 1.17 -12.62
N PRO A 47 -1.48 2.06 -13.12
CA PRO A 47 -2.00 2.00 -14.49
C PRO A 47 -0.93 1.95 -15.59
N GLY A 48 0.22 2.52 -15.38
CA GLY A 48 1.33 2.50 -16.35
C GLY A 48 2.30 1.33 -16.18
N GLN A 49 2.08 0.46 -15.19
CA GLN A 49 3.01 -0.61 -14.83
C GLN A 49 2.31 -1.94 -14.53
N PRO A 50 1.59 -2.50 -15.51
CA PRO A 50 0.87 -3.76 -15.27
C PRO A 50 1.78 -4.95 -14.95
N ASP A 51 3.06 -4.84 -15.25
CA ASP A 51 4.08 -5.88 -14.98
C ASP A 51 4.66 -5.82 -13.56
N CYS A 52 4.21 -4.87 -12.74
CA CYS A 52 4.67 -4.71 -11.36
C CYS A 52 3.51 -4.81 -10.37
N PRO A 53 2.73 -5.90 -10.36
CA PRO A 53 1.57 -6.01 -9.49
C PRO A 53 1.95 -6.42 -8.08
N VAL A 54 1.10 -6.04 -7.13
CA VAL A 54 0.98 -6.74 -5.86
C VAL A 54 -0.17 -7.75 -6.00
N GLU A 55 0.06 -8.98 -5.55
CA GLU A 55 -0.96 -10.03 -5.51
C GLU A 55 -1.59 -10.06 -4.12
N LEU A 56 -2.88 -9.75 -4.04
CA LEU A 56 -3.65 -9.85 -2.81
C LEU A 56 -4.26 -11.24 -2.74
N THR A 57 -3.93 -12.00 -1.70
CA THR A 57 -4.47 -13.33 -1.48
C THR A 57 -5.41 -13.32 -0.29
N TRP A 58 -6.67 -13.66 -0.55
CA TRP A 58 -7.68 -13.81 0.49
C TRP A 58 -8.09 -15.28 0.62
N ASN A 59 -7.85 -15.85 1.79
CA ASN A 59 -8.28 -17.21 2.12
C ASN A 59 -9.69 -17.14 2.71
N TRP A 60 -10.65 -17.80 2.06
CA TRP A 60 -12.08 -17.68 2.39
C TRP A 60 -12.42 -18.14 3.81
N ASP A 61 -11.72 -19.18 4.29
CA ASP A 61 -11.95 -19.73 5.63
C ASP A 61 -11.22 -18.94 6.74
N GLY A 62 -10.61 -17.82 6.36
CA GLY A 62 -9.90 -16.93 7.28
C GLY A 62 -8.47 -17.38 7.55
N ASP A 63 -7.67 -16.44 7.98
CA ASP A 63 -6.30 -16.67 8.47
C ASP A 63 -6.05 -15.59 9.53
N ASP A 64 -6.44 -15.90 10.76
CA ASP A 64 -6.37 -14.94 11.87
C ASP A 64 -4.97 -14.80 12.46
N ALA A 65 -4.02 -15.59 11.99
CA ALA A 65 -2.67 -15.65 12.53
C ALA A 65 -1.67 -14.77 11.75
N LEU A 66 -2.13 -13.73 11.08
CA LEU A 66 -1.23 -12.81 10.36
C LEU A 66 -0.39 -12.02 11.36
N PRO A 67 0.93 -12.26 11.48
CA PRO A 67 1.76 -11.51 12.42
C PRO A 67 1.92 -10.09 11.92
N SER A 68 1.30 -9.15 12.63
CA SER A 68 1.33 -7.74 12.27
C SER A 68 2.66 -7.05 12.56
N ASP A 69 3.51 -7.67 13.39
CA ASP A 69 4.75 -7.06 13.89
C ASP A 69 6.02 -7.70 13.36
N SER A 70 5.90 -8.60 12.38
CA SER A 70 7.07 -9.21 11.76
C SER A 70 7.88 -8.16 11.01
N ARG A 71 9.17 -8.09 11.31
CA ARG A 71 10.10 -7.21 10.60
C ARG A 71 10.76 -7.87 9.38
N HIS A 72 10.42 -9.11 9.12
CA HIS A 72 10.97 -9.86 8.01
C HIS A 72 10.55 -9.25 6.66
N PHE A 73 9.26 -8.92 6.51
CA PHE A 73 8.76 -8.17 5.37
C PHE A 73 8.94 -6.67 5.67
N GLY A 74 9.59 -5.94 4.77
CA GLY A 74 9.81 -4.51 4.90
C GLY A 74 8.58 -3.70 4.51
N HIS A 75 8.54 -3.26 3.25
CA HIS A 75 7.45 -2.43 2.73
C HIS A 75 7.33 -2.53 1.22
N LEU A 76 6.22 -2.05 0.69
CA LEU A 76 6.05 -1.75 -0.72
C LEU A 76 6.25 -0.24 -0.91
N ALA A 77 6.91 0.16 -2.00
CA ALA A 77 7.17 1.56 -2.28
C ALA A 77 6.53 1.98 -3.60
N TYR A 78 5.90 3.17 -3.60
CA TYR A 78 5.26 3.74 -4.78
C TYR A 78 5.65 5.21 -4.94
N GLU A 79 5.93 5.61 -6.17
CA GLU A 79 6.15 7.01 -6.53
C GLU A 79 4.80 7.69 -6.76
N VAL A 80 4.66 8.90 -6.24
CA VAL A 80 3.45 9.72 -6.39
C VAL A 80 3.80 11.09 -6.99
N ALA A 81 2.86 11.64 -7.74
CA ALA A 81 3.07 12.92 -8.42
C ALA A 81 3.14 14.10 -7.46
N ASP A 82 2.34 14.08 -6.39
CA ASP A 82 2.30 15.11 -5.35
C ASP A 82 2.05 14.42 -4.00
N ILE A 83 3.10 14.34 -3.19
CA ILE A 83 3.03 13.60 -1.92
C ILE A 83 2.11 14.29 -0.91
N TYR A 84 2.00 15.62 -0.94
CA TYR A 84 1.09 16.33 -0.04
C TYR A 84 -0.36 16.08 -0.40
N ALA A 85 -0.70 16.16 -1.68
CA ALA A 85 -2.05 15.88 -2.16
C ALA A 85 -2.45 14.43 -1.87
N LYS A 86 -1.55 13.48 -2.10
CA LYS A 86 -1.81 12.06 -1.83
C LYS A 86 -2.01 11.79 -0.34
N CYS A 87 -1.17 12.34 0.51
CA CYS A 87 -1.33 12.19 1.96
C CYS A 87 -2.62 12.81 2.47
N ALA A 88 -3.03 13.97 1.93
CA ALA A 88 -4.30 14.60 2.28
C ALA A 88 -5.50 13.73 1.87
N GLU A 89 -5.45 13.15 0.67
CA GLU A 89 -6.49 12.24 0.17
C GLU A 89 -6.61 10.99 1.07
N LEU A 90 -5.48 10.39 1.42
CA LEU A 90 -5.43 9.22 2.30
C LEU A 90 -5.99 9.55 3.69
N GLN A 91 -5.57 10.66 4.26
CA GLN A 91 -6.02 11.10 5.58
C GLN A 91 -7.53 11.38 5.60
N ALA A 92 -8.06 12.02 4.56
CA ALA A 92 -9.48 12.28 4.42
C ALA A 92 -10.31 10.99 4.32
N ALA A 93 -9.72 9.92 3.81
CA ALA A 93 -10.34 8.59 3.74
C ALA A 93 -10.13 7.75 5.00
N GLY A 94 -9.54 8.30 6.06
CA GLY A 94 -9.35 7.61 7.34
C GLY A 94 -8.05 6.82 7.46
N VAL A 95 -7.14 6.95 6.50
CA VAL A 95 -5.83 6.30 6.59
C VAL A 95 -4.91 7.13 7.49
N THR A 96 -4.30 6.47 8.46
CA THR A 96 -3.30 7.13 9.32
C THR A 96 -2.01 7.38 8.54
N ILE A 97 -1.50 8.60 8.60
CA ILE A 97 -0.17 8.93 8.07
C ILE A 97 0.84 8.65 9.17
N ASN A 98 1.49 7.50 9.12
CA ASN A 98 2.41 7.06 10.17
C ASN A 98 3.67 7.93 10.22
N ARG A 99 4.32 8.12 9.07
CA ARG A 99 5.40 9.08 8.92
C ARG A 99 4.98 10.16 7.93
N PRO A 100 4.72 11.39 8.42
CA PRO A 100 4.32 12.49 7.56
C PRO A 100 5.45 12.89 6.59
N PRO A 101 5.11 13.47 5.42
CA PRO A 101 6.10 13.93 4.46
C PRO A 101 6.72 15.28 4.88
N ARG A 102 7.39 15.32 6.04
CA ARG A 102 7.97 16.55 6.61
C ARG A 102 9.00 17.19 5.70
N ASP A 103 9.72 16.38 4.95
CA ASP A 103 10.77 16.80 4.03
C ASP A 103 10.27 17.02 2.60
N GLY A 104 8.97 16.85 2.36
CA GLY A 104 8.39 16.92 1.02
C GLY A 104 8.77 15.76 0.11
N ARG A 105 9.34 14.68 0.66
CA ARG A 105 9.89 13.59 -0.14
C ARG A 105 9.28 12.23 0.14
N MET A 106 9.11 11.88 1.39
CA MET A 106 8.79 10.52 1.80
C MET A 106 7.72 10.50 2.87
N ALA A 107 6.78 9.56 2.75
CA ALA A 107 5.77 9.28 3.76
C ALA A 107 5.59 7.77 3.91
N PHE A 108 5.10 7.35 5.08
CA PHE A 108 4.69 5.97 5.32
C PHE A 108 3.26 5.93 5.81
N VAL A 109 2.50 4.99 5.25
CA VAL A 109 1.16 4.61 5.70
C VAL A 109 1.11 3.09 5.82
N ARG A 110 0.03 2.54 6.37
CA ARG A 110 -0.18 1.10 6.43
C ARG A 110 -1.51 0.72 5.81
N SER A 111 -1.53 -0.44 5.15
CA SER A 111 -2.75 -1.05 4.64
C SER A 111 -3.64 -1.55 5.78
N PRO A 112 -4.90 -1.95 5.52
CA PRO A 112 -5.74 -2.58 6.53
C PRO A 112 -5.10 -3.80 7.22
N ASP A 113 -4.19 -4.48 6.55
CA ASP A 113 -3.46 -5.65 7.09
C ASP A 113 -2.09 -5.29 7.66
N ASN A 114 -1.85 -4.04 7.96
CA ASN A 114 -0.58 -3.55 8.51
C ASN A 114 0.63 -3.71 7.58
N ILE A 115 0.40 -3.83 6.29
CA ILE A 115 1.50 -3.79 5.31
C ILE A 115 1.99 -2.36 5.21
N SER A 116 3.26 -2.16 5.46
CA SER A 116 3.90 -0.85 5.37
C SER A 116 4.01 -0.41 3.90
N ILE A 117 3.59 0.81 3.63
CA ILE A 117 3.62 1.41 2.30
C ILE A 117 4.43 2.70 2.37
N GLU A 118 5.50 2.76 1.60
CA GLU A 118 6.31 3.97 1.42
C GLU A 118 5.80 4.74 0.21
N LEU A 119 5.59 6.03 0.38
CA LEU A 119 5.26 6.94 -0.71
C LEU A 119 6.44 7.87 -0.94
N LEU A 120 6.86 7.99 -2.20
CA LEU A 120 7.98 8.83 -2.60
C LEU A 120 7.54 9.88 -3.61
N GLN A 121 7.97 11.12 -3.39
CA GLN A 121 7.71 12.21 -4.32
C GLN A 121 8.45 11.97 -5.64
N LYS A 122 7.74 12.08 -6.76
CA LYS A 122 8.35 12.07 -8.08
C LYS A 122 9.23 13.29 -8.27
N GLY A 123 10.44 13.08 -8.75
CA GLY A 123 11.39 14.17 -8.97
C GLY A 123 11.97 14.73 -7.66
N ASP A 124 12.15 16.03 -7.61
CA ASP A 124 12.72 16.69 -6.43
C ASP A 124 11.72 16.72 -5.28
N ALA A 125 12.24 16.77 -4.06
CA ALA A 125 11.42 16.98 -2.87
C ALA A 125 10.66 18.31 -2.98
N LEU A 126 9.39 18.31 -2.56
CA LEU A 126 8.61 19.55 -2.49
C LEU A 126 9.13 20.42 -1.34
N PRO A 127 8.99 21.76 -1.43
CA PRO A 127 9.33 22.62 -0.30
C PRO A 127 8.52 22.19 0.95
N PRO A 128 9.15 22.20 2.14
CA PRO A 128 8.42 21.91 3.38
C PRO A 128 7.16 22.76 3.51
N ALA A 129 6.06 22.15 3.89
CA ALA A 129 4.76 22.82 4.00
C ALA A 129 3.97 22.26 5.18
N GLU A 130 3.19 23.13 5.83
CA GLU A 130 2.27 22.73 6.87
C GLU A 130 1.00 22.12 6.25
N PRO A 131 0.32 21.18 6.94
CA PRO A 131 0.59 20.72 8.31
C PRO A 131 1.73 19.70 8.43
N TRP A 132 2.29 19.24 7.32
CA TRP A 132 3.21 18.11 7.29
C TRP A 132 4.57 18.39 7.94
N ALA A 133 5.09 19.61 7.74
CA ALA A 133 6.43 19.99 8.22
C ALA A 133 6.59 19.84 9.73
N SER A 134 5.53 20.12 10.51
CA SER A 134 5.53 20.04 11.97
C SER A 134 4.80 18.81 12.52
N MET A 135 4.23 17.96 11.66
CA MET A 135 3.46 16.81 12.09
C MET A 135 4.37 15.70 12.63
N GLU A 136 4.02 15.16 13.79
CA GLU A 136 4.77 14.06 14.39
C GLU A 136 4.39 12.72 13.76
N SER A 137 5.31 11.76 13.82
CA SER A 137 5.05 10.38 13.43
C SER A 137 4.14 9.69 14.44
N ILE A 138 3.32 8.75 13.96
CA ILE A 138 2.38 7.96 14.77
C ILE A 138 2.71 6.49 14.57
N GLY A 139 2.95 5.77 15.68
CA GLY A 139 3.27 4.35 15.62
C GLY A 139 4.62 4.09 14.96
N HIS A 140 4.69 2.98 14.22
CA HIS A 140 5.89 2.57 13.50
C HIS A 140 5.49 2.00 12.12
N TRP A 141 6.50 1.89 11.26
CA TRP A 141 6.28 1.50 9.86
C TRP A 141 7.41 0.62 9.35
#